data_4a65ff8542caf1c0283d072387ae868d
#
_entry.id   4a65ff8542caf1c0283d072387ae868d
#
_cell.length_a   1.000
_cell.length_b   1.000
_cell.length_c   1.000
_cell.angle_alpha   90.00
_cell.angle_beta   90.00
_cell.angle_gamma   90.00
#
_symmetry.space_group_name_H-M   'P 1'
#
loop_
_entity.id
_entity.type
_entity.pdbx_description
1 polymer ?
#
loop_
_entity_poly.entity_id
_entity_poly.type
_entity_poly.pdbx_seq_one_letter_code
_entity_poly.pdbx_strand_id
1 'polypeptide(L)'
;MIALRHVGVTLALLPLALLAQSSDAPAPDPSETWNLYYQATSIGQQHFTFPSPYEGPLSLRDTTERAVSITTTLFLGVRLGPDTQLYFNPEIAGGRGFSNVDGLADASNGELPRVASATPKPYLARLYITHDFAFGDEVEHVDGDENQLAGERPMTRFSVTVGRFSDSDFFDDNSYSHDPRTQFMAWGLMYNGAWDYPADTRGYTWGIVNEFHTRNWSLRFGSAAEPRVANGGRFDRRLFVDQGSTFEEERRYSIGGHPGTIRWLQYLNHTRSGSYAQAVQLAQQTGTKPSVQDIGKAGTSKYGTGISFDQEISRDRGVFSRLGWNDGKTEDFAFTAIDRVAEGGASLKGTRWHRKDDVVATAFAAAGISGVHAVYLSDGGLDFLIGDGRLNYAPEYLWESYYSARVFRGFYATFDAQHYSNPAYNHERGPLWVESVRLHVEFGLKPWQAK
;
A
#
# COMPACT_ATOMS: atom_id res chain seq x y z
N MET A 1 26.82 22.05 -25.84
CA MET A 1 26.99 22.78 -24.58
C MET A 1 25.60 23.18 -24.10
N ILE A 2 24.96 22.35 -23.27
CA ILE A 2 23.60 22.61 -22.72
C ILE A 2 23.83 22.84 -21.22
N ALA A 3 23.48 24.03 -20.77
CA ALA A 3 23.68 24.48 -19.40
C ALA A 3 22.64 23.82 -18.46
N LEU A 4 23.10 23.05 -17.49
CA LEU A 4 22.28 22.58 -16.34
C LEU A 4 21.97 23.81 -15.46
N ARG A 5 20.70 24.21 -15.40
CA ARG A 5 20.21 25.13 -14.35
C ARG A 5 19.94 24.33 -13.08
N HIS A 6 20.72 24.59 -12.07
CA HIS A 6 20.49 24.11 -10.71
C HIS A 6 19.25 24.81 -10.12
N VAL A 7 18.23 24.05 -9.78
CA VAL A 7 17.14 24.52 -8.93
C VAL A 7 17.53 24.20 -7.50
N GLY A 8 18.03 25.20 -6.79
CA GLY A 8 18.30 25.11 -5.35
C GLY A 8 16.97 25.15 -4.57
N VAL A 9 16.61 24.06 -3.90
CA VAL A 9 15.54 24.03 -2.90
C VAL A 9 16.16 24.44 -1.57
N THR A 10 15.84 25.65 -1.11
CA THR A 10 16.26 26.14 0.20
C THR A 10 15.32 25.59 1.27
N LEU A 11 15.76 24.59 2.03
CA LEU A 11 15.08 24.12 3.23
C LEU A 11 15.31 25.14 4.35
N ALA A 12 14.24 25.77 4.82
CA ALA A 12 14.28 26.63 6.00
C ALA A 12 14.32 25.76 7.27
N LEU A 13 15.48 25.75 7.95
CA LEU A 13 15.67 25.08 9.24
C LEU A 13 15.15 25.97 10.36
N LEU A 14 14.10 25.56 11.05
CA LEU A 14 13.66 26.14 12.31
C LEU A 14 14.42 25.47 13.49
N PRO A 15 14.78 26.22 14.55
CA PRO A 15 15.59 25.66 15.65
C PRO A 15 14.75 24.76 16.58
N LEU A 16 15.26 23.55 16.83
CA LEU A 16 14.72 22.60 17.80
C LEU A 16 15.16 22.96 19.21
N ALA A 17 14.19 23.09 20.13
CA ALA A 17 14.45 23.16 21.57
C ALA A 17 14.61 21.75 22.16
N LEU A 18 15.76 21.47 22.78
CA LEU A 18 16.01 20.23 23.53
C LEU A 18 15.23 20.24 24.85
N LEU A 19 14.39 19.23 25.08
CA LEU A 19 13.84 18.90 26.40
C LEU A 19 14.34 17.53 26.86
N ALA A 20 14.84 17.48 28.08
CA ALA A 20 15.39 16.27 28.72
C ALA A 20 14.25 15.29 29.12
N GLN A 21 14.46 14.02 28.91
CA GLN A 21 13.50 12.94 29.23
C GLN A 21 13.81 12.26 30.57
N SER A 22 12.79 12.06 31.39
CA SER A 22 12.73 11.15 32.53
C SER A 22 12.30 9.72 32.07
N SER A 23 12.73 8.70 32.80
CA SER A 23 12.67 7.28 32.44
C SER A 23 11.35 6.56 32.80
N ASP A 24 10.25 7.27 32.95
CA ASP A 24 8.92 6.69 33.17
C ASP A 24 8.18 6.52 31.83
N ALA A 25 7.33 5.50 31.74
CA ALA A 25 6.45 5.35 30.58
C ALA A 25 5.73 6.69 30.34
N PRO A 26 5.70 7.19 29.10
CA PRO A 26 5.07 8.48 28.84
C PRO A 26 3.60 8.43 29.29
N ALA A 27 3.15 9.49 29.96
CA ALA A 27 1.74 9.64 30.26
C ALA A 27 0.93 9.62 28.95
N PRO A 28 -0.28 9.03 28.94
CA PRO A 28 -1.12 9.02 27.75
C PRO A 28 -1.35 10.43 27.23
N ASP A 29 -1.39 10.56 25.91
CA ASP A 29 -1.66 11.84 25.24
C ASP A 29 -3.01 12.39 25.71
N PRO A 30 -3.10 13.64 26.14
CA PRO A 30 -4.39 14.24 26.50
C PRO A 30 -5.28 14.38 25.25
N SER A 31 -6.58 14.46 25.47
CA SER A 31 -7.56 14.61 24.39
C SER A 31 -7.25 15.81 23.47
N GLU A 32 -7.13 15.57 22.20
CA GLU A 32 -6.84 16.55 21.18
C GLU A 32 -8.13 17.08 20.54
N THR A 33 -8.21 18.40 20.34
CA THR A 33 -9.25 19.03 19.51
C THR A 33 -8.82 19.13 18.05
N TRP A 34 -7.52 19.13 17.78
CA TRP A 34 -6.90 19.03 16.48
C TRP A 34 -5.46 18.51 16.62
N ASN A 35 -4.94 17.95 15.55
CA ASN A 35 -3.51 17.69 15.39
C ASN A 35 -3.08 17.93 13.93
N LEU A 36 -1.78 18.06 13.74
CA LEU A 36 -1.17 18.20 12.43
C LEU A 36 0.11 17.37 12.38
N TYR A 37 0.16 16.38 11.53
CA TYR A 37 1.37 15.63 11.23
C TYR A 37 1.87 15.96 9.82
N TYR A 38 3.15 15.78 9.63
CA TYR A 38 3.81 15.97 8.34
C TYR A 38 4.78 14.85 8.08
N GLN A 39 4.73 14.31 6.88
CA GLN A 39 5.71 13.36 6.35
C GLN A 39 6.30 13.85 5.04
N ALA A 40 7.57 13.47 4.80
CA ALA A 40 8.19 13.53 3.49
C ALA A 40 9.09 12.33 3.29
N THR A 41 8.91 11.64 2.17
CA THR A 41 9.67 10.44 1.82
C THR A 41 10.28 10.61 0.44
N SER A 42 11.56 10.30 0.29
CA SER A 42 12.22 10.17 -1.00
C SER A 42 12.89 8.81 -1.11
N ILE A 43 12.61 8.10 -2.20
CA ILE A 43 13.16 6.76 -2.46
C ILE A 43 13.95 6.82 -3.77
N GLY A 44 15.24 6.57 -3.68
CA GLY A 44 16.11 6.32 -4.83
C GLY A 44 16.33 4.83 -5.01
N GLN A 45 16.08 4.30 -6.20
CA GLN A 45 16.24 2.89 -6.54
C GLN A 45 17.13 2.70 -7.76
N GLN A 46 17.81 1.56 -7.82
CA GLN A 46 18.54 1.11 -8.99
C GLN A 46 18.36 -0.40 -9.14
N HIS A 47 18.12 -0.88 -10.35
CA HIS A 47 18.37 -2.26 -10.72
C HIS A 47 19.52 -2.33 -11.72
N PHE A 48 20.21 -3.47 -11.73
CA PHE A 48 21.32 -3.75 -12.64
C PHE A 48 20.83 -4.51 -13.87
N THR A 49 21.72 -4.69 -14.84
CA THR A 49 21.43 -5.56 -15.99
C THR A 49 21.14 -6.98 -15.52
N PHE A 50 20.19 -7.61 -16.15
CA PHE A 50 19.79 -8.99 -15.88
C PHE A 50 19.54 -9.79 -17.16
N PRO A 51 19.60 -11.12 -17.15
CA PRO A 51 19.34 -11.95 -18.32
C PRO A 51 17.90 -11.74 -18.85
N SER A 52 17.78 -11.38 -20.12
CA SER A 52 16.51 -11.30 -20.82
C SER A 52 16.75 -11.55 -22.31
N PRO A 53 16.19 -12.60 -22.91
CA PRO A 53 16.37 -12.89 -24.33
C PRO A 53 15.53 -11.97 -25.23
N TYR A 54 14.57 -11.23 -24.68
CA TYR A 54 13.70 -10.31 -25.38
C TYR A 54 13.01 -9.32 -24.46
N GLU A 55 12.46 -8.24 -25.02
CA GLU A 55 11.59 -7.26 -24.37
C GLU A 55 10.28 -7.14 -25.13
N GLY A 56 9.17 -7.09 -24.41
CA GLY A 56 7.83 -6.79 -24.90
C GLY A 56 7.36 -5.39 -24.49
N PRO A 57 6.12 -5.04 -24.82
CA PRO A 57 5.59 -3.69 -24.59
C PRO A 57 5.57 -3.23 -23.13
N LEU A 58 5.31 -4.15 -22.19
CA LEU A 58 5.27 -3.88 -20.75
C LEU A 58 6.34 -4.72 -20.00
N SER A 59 7.50 -4.90 -20.61
CA SER A 59 8.62 -5.56 -19.97
C SER A 59 9.42 -4.59 -19.13
N LEU A 60 9.92 -5.05 -17.99
CA LEU A 60 11.02 -4.39 -17.31
C LEU A 60 12.25 -4.45 -18.23
N ARG A 61 12.90 -3.33 -18.51
CA ARG A 61 14.12 -3.30 -19.32
C ARG A 61 15.23 -4.10 -18.66
N ASP A 62 15.98 -4.83 -19.45
CA ASP A 62 17.10 -5.66 -18.97
C ASP A 62 18.38 -4.84 -18.69
N THR A 63 18.42 -3.59 -19.10
CA THR A 63 19.53 -2.66 -18.87
C THR A 63 19.36 -1.94 -17.53
N THR A 64 20.48 -1.51 -16.93
CA THR A 64 20.45 -0.76 -15.66
C THR A 64 19.55 0.47 -15.74
N GLU A 65 18.56 0.56 -14.85
CA GLU A 65 17.72 1.73 -14.68
C GLU A 65 17.89 2.35 -13.29
N ARG A 66 17.62 3.64 -13.20
CA ARG A 66 17.57 4.39 -11.94
C ARG A 66 16.26 5.15 -11.85
N ALA A 67 15.64 5.08 -10.69
CA ALA A 67 14.35 5.70 -10.41
C ALA A 67 14.42 6.50 -9.11
N VAL A 68 13.68 7.58 -9.05
CA VAL A 68 13.55 8.39 -7.82
C VAL A 68 12.10 8.82 -7.68
N SER A 69 11.56 8.67 -6.48
CA SER A 69 10.26 9.21 -6.08
C SER A 69 10.39 10.18 -4.91
N ILE A 70 9.41 11.06 -4.80
CA ILE A 70 9.22 11.95 -3.66
C ILE A 70 7.74 12.06 -3.36
N THR A 71 7.40 11.92 -2.08
CA THR A 71 6.05 12.13 -1.55
C THR A 71 6.14 13.02 -0.33
N THR A 72 5.22 13.97 -0.20
CA THR A 72 5.08 14.79 1.00
C THR A 72 3.62 15.00 1.33
N THR A 73 3.24 14.73 2.57
CA THR A 73 1.85 14.71 3.03
C THR A 73 1.68 15.53 4.31
N LEU A 74 0.63 16.34 4.37
CA LEU A 74 0.12 16.91 5.61
C LEU A 74 -1.08 16.09 6.08
N PHE A 75 -1.14 15.79 7.37
CA PHE A 75 -2.25 15.07 8.01
C PHE A 75 -2.89 16.00 9.04
N LEU A 76 -4.01 16.60 8.70
CA LEU A 76 -4.77 17.45 9.60
C LEU A 76 -5.98 16.68 10.13
N GLY A 77 -6.04 16.51 11.46
CA GLY A 77 -7.18 15.98 12.20
C GLY A 77 -7.89 17.09 12.97
N VAL A 78 -9.23 17.11 12.96
CA VAL A 78 -10.04 18.06 13.70
C VAL A 78 -11.24 17.35 14.33
N ARG A 79 -11.43 17.53 15.65
CA ARG A 79 -12.60 17.03 16.38
C ARG A 79 -13.77 18.01 16.23
N LEU A 80 -14.82 17.57 15.54
CA LEU A 80 -16.04 18.38 15.30
C LEU A 80 -17.07 18.24 16.43
N GLY A 81 -16.97 17.17 17.23
CA GLY A 81 -17.84 16.87 18.37
C GLY A 81 -17.22 15.72 19.18
N PRO A 82 -17.83 15.30 20.28
CA PRO A 82 -17.27 14.24 21.12
C PRO A 82 -16.90 12.97 20.33
N ASP A 83 -17.77 12.55 19.42
CA ASP A 83 -17.67 11.30 18.67
C ASP A 83 -17.48 11.53 17.15
N THR A 84 -17.17 12.78 16.71
CA THR A 84 -17.06 13.10 15.29
C THR A 84 -15.71 13.75 15.01
N GLN A 85 -15.00 13.20 14.02
CA GLN A 85 -13.68 13.64 13.61
C GLN A 85 -13.64 13.84 12.09
N LEU A 86 -12.91 14.86 11.64
CA LEU A 86 -12.65 15.19 10.24
C LEU A 86 -11.15 15.10 9.98
N TYR A 87 -10.78 14.46 8.88
CA TYR A 87 -9.40 14.37 8.43
C TYR A 87 -9.22 14.93 7.01
N PHE A 88 -8.13 15.69 6.82
CA PHE A 88 -7.80 16.33 5.55
C PHE A 88 -6.31 16.22 5.27
N ASN A 89 -5.95 15.50 4.20
CA ASN A 89 -4.57 15.22 3.84
C ASN A 89 -4.29 15.67 2.40
N PRO A 90 -3.80 16.89 2.19
CA PRO A 90 -3.19 17.28 0.92
C PRO A 90 -1.82 16.63 0.78
N GLU A 91 -1.54 16.12 -0.41
CA GLU A 91 -0.30 15.42 -0.72
C GLU A 91 0.30 15.91 -2.02
N ILE A 92 1.63 15.90 -2.10
CA ILE A 92 2.39 16.15 -3.32
C ILE A 92 3.24 14.90 -3.57
N ALA A 93 3.04 14.25 -4.71
CA ALA A 93 3.86 13.11 -5.11
C ALA A 93 4.35 13.26 -6.56
N GLY A 94 5.53 12.70 -6.82
CA GLY A 94 6.14 12.65 -8.14
C GLY A 94 7.32 11.69 -8.19
N GLY A 95 7.77 11.42 -9.41
CA GLY A 95 8.88 10.52 -9.65
C GLY A 95 8.65 9.62 -10.86
N ARG A 96 9.54 8.67 -11.07
CA ARG A 96 9.43 7.62 -12.09
C ARG A 96 9.85 6.29 -11.49
N GLY A 97 9.14 5.22 -11.86
CA GLY A 97 9.55 3.85 -11.62
C GLY A 97 10.36 3.28 -12.77
N PHE A 98 10.94 2.12 -12.57
CA PHE A 98 11.60 1.37 -13.62
C PHE A 98 10.61 1.05 -14.73
N SER A 99 11.01 1.26 -15.98
CA SER A 99 10.20 0.98 -17.18
C SER A 99 8.77 1.53 -17.09
N ASN A 100 8.55 2.66 -16.40
CA ASN A 100 7.25 3.28 -16.07
C ASN A 100 6.38 2.44 -15.12
N VAL A 101 6.98 1.67 -14.20
CA VAL A 101 6.33 0.72 -13.29
C VAL A 101 5.78 -0.51 -14.03
N ASP A 102 6.40 -0.91 -15.14
CA ASP A 102 6.01 -2.09 -15.92
C ASP A 102 7.00 -3.25 -15.71
N GLY A 103 6.52 -4.48 -15.88
CA GLY A 103 7.32 -5.69 -16.02
C GLY A 103 7.69 -6.42 -14.74
N LEU A 104 7.02 -6.12 -13.64
CA LEU A 104 6.92 -6.92 -12.41
C LEU A 104 5.45 -7.17 -12.11
N ALA A 105 5.12 -8.26 -11.43
CA ALA A 105 3.76 -8.55 -10.97
C ALA A 105 3.23 -7.49 -9.99
N ASP A 106 4.15 -6.82 -9.31
CA ASP A 106 3.93 -5.69 -8.43
C ASP A 106 4.82 -4.49 -8.85
N ALA A 107 5.08 -3.57 -7.94
CA ALA A 107 6.09 -2.52 -8.12
C ALA A 107 7.11 -2.57 -6.98
N SER A 108 8.37 -2.35 -7.30
CA SER A 108 9.47 -2.33 -6.32
C SER A 108 9.43 -1.15 -5.35
N ASN A 109 8.52 -0.18 -5.56
CA ASN A 109 8.39 1.04 -4.75
C ASN A 109 6.91 1.42 -4.60
N GLY A 110 6.34 1.14 -3.43
CA GLY A 110 4.95 1.41 -3.07
C GLY A 110 4.57 2.89 -2.99
N GLU A 111 5.55 3.78 -2.85
CA GLU A 111 5.32 5.23 -2.83
C GLU A 111 5.18 5.85 -4.23
N LEU A 112 5.27 5.06 -5.28
CA LEU A 112 5.22 5.56 -6.65
C LEU A 112 3.91 5.16 -7.33
N PRO A 113 2.94 6.08 -7.51
CA PRO A 113 1.78 5.78 -8.32
C PRO A 113 2.19 5.50 -9.77
N ARG A 114 1.56 4.53 -10.42
CA ARG A 114 1.93 4.08 -11.78
C ARG A 114 1.93 5.21 -12.80
N VAL A 115 0.95 6.10 -12.75
CA VAL A 115 0.84 7.26 -13.64
C VAL A 115 1.50 8.48 -13.00
N ALA A 116 2.63 8.29 -12.33
CA ALA A 116 3.36 9.37 -11.74
C ALA A 116 3.91 10.32 -12.81
N SER A 117 3.75 11.58 -12.57
CA SER A 117 4.50 12.61 -13.29
C SER A 117 5.90 12.68 -12.71
N ALA A 118 6.93 12.78 -13.55
CA ALA A 118 8.29 13.09 -13.09
C ALA A 118 8.33 14.40 -12.28
N THR A 119 7.42 15.32 -12.57
CA THR A 119 7.24 16.56 -11.80
C THR A 119 6.23 16.31 -10.68
N PRO A 120 6.59 16.57 -9.41
CA PRO A 120 5.67 16.47 -8.28
C PRO A 120 4.41 17.32 -8.50
N LYS A 121 3.25 16.76 -8.21
CA LYS A 121 1.95 17.41 -8.37
C LYS A 121 1.14 17.31 -7.09
N PRO A 122 0.50 18.42 -6.66
CA PRO A 122 -0.41 18.39 -5.52
C PRO A 122 -1.72 17.69 -5.88
N TYR A 123 -2.29 16.98 -4.92
CA TYR A 123 -3.61 16.40 -4.98
C TYR A 123 -4.19 16.19 -3.58
N LEU A 124 -5.47 15.86 -3.53
CA LEU A 124 -6.15 15.48 -2.30
C LEU A 124 -6.01 13.97 -2.10
N ALA A 125 -5.24 13.54 -1.11
CA ALA A 125 -5.11 12.14 -0.73
C ALA A 125 -6.34 11.70 0.08
N ARG A 126 -6.57 12.34 1.24
CA ARG A 126 -7.71 12.02 2.10
C ARG A 126 -8.53 13.25 2.44
N LEU A 127 -9.85 13.06 2.50
CA LEU A 127 -10.83 14.00 3.06
C LEU A 127 -12.04 13.18 3.51
N TYR A 128 -12.12 12.85 4.78
CA TYR A 128 -13.21 12.05 5.29
C TYR A 128 -13.64 12.49 6.69
N ILE A 129 -14.88 12.15 7.02
CA ILE A 129 -15.47 12.30 8.35
C ILE A 129 -15.74 10.92 8.92
N THR A 130 -15.41 10.75 10.20
CA THR A 130 -15.73 9.54 10.98
C THR A 130 -16.62 9.94 12.16
N HIS A 131 -17.68 9.14 12.39
CA HIS A 131 -18.54 9.26 13.56
C HIS A 131 -18.66 7.93 14.28
N ASP A 132 -18.50 7.96 15.61
CA ASP A 132 -18.57 6.79 16.50
C ASP A 132 -19.92 6.78 17.22
N PHE A 133 -20.67 5.69 17.13
CA PHE A 133 -21.85 5.40 17.94
C PHE A 133 -21.45 4.47 19.08
N ALA A 134 -21.48 4.95 20.33
CA ALA A 134 -21.08 4.19 21.50
C ALA A 134 -22.09 3.10 21.88
N PHE A 135 -21.60 1.94 22.32
CA PHE A 135 -22.37 0.88 22.93
C PHE A 135 -21.78 0.54 24.32
N GLY A 136 -22.36 1.13 25.37
CA GLY A 136 -21.89 1.04 26.75
C GLY A 136 -20.94 2.18 27.14
N ASP A 137 -20.49 2.15 28.40
CA ASP A 137 -19.75 3.26 29.03
C ASP A 137 -18.23 2.99 29.10
N GLU A 138 -17.78 1.83 28.66
CA GLU A 138 -16.35 1.49 28.66
C GLU A 138 -15.63 2.26 27.54
N VAL A 139 -14.50 2.87 27.87
CA VAL A 139 -13.66 3.63 26.94
C VAL A 139 -12.26 3.05 26.86
N GLU A 140 -11.61 3.27 25.74
CA GLU A 140 -10.19 3.06 25.55
C GLU A 140 -9.48 4.39 25.28
N HIS A 141 -8.24 4.50 25.72
CA HIS A 141 -7.40 5.63 25.36
C HIS A 141 -6.72 5.35 24.02
N VAL A 142 -6.72 6.36 23.15
CA VAL A 142 -6.05 6.34 21.86
C VAL A 142 -5.03 7.46 21.83
N ASP A 143 -3.77 7.16 21.51
CA ASP A 143 -2.71 8.15 21.34
C ASP A 143 -2.89 8.92 20.03
N GLY A 144 -2.36 10.13 19.94
CA GLY A 144 -2.41 10.95 18.72
C GLY A 144 -1.40 10.46 17.70
N ASP A 145 -1.87 10.29 16.46
CA ASP A 145 -1.06 9.85 15.32
C ASP A 145 -1.62 10.45 14.02
N GLU A 146 -1.03 10.10 12.89
CA GLU A 146 -1.55 10.44 11.56
C GLU A 146 -2.96 9.89 11.37
N ASN A 147 -3.89 10.77 11.00
CA ASN A 147 -5.32 10.43 10.91
C ASN A 147 -5.93 9.83 12.19
N GLN A 148 -5.39 10.20 13.35
CA GLN A 148 -5.86 9.77 14.64
C GLN A 148 -5.70 10.88 15.68
N LEU A 149 -6.81 11.35 16.25
CA LEU A 149 -6.80 12.31 17.36
C LEU A 149 -6.70 11.58 18.69
N ALA A 150 -5.77 12.02 19.55
CA ALA A 150 -5.67 11.49 20.90
C ALA A 150 -6.95 11.73 21.69
N GLY A 151 -7.23 10.81 22.60
CA GLY A 151 -8.32 10.91 23.55
C GLY A 151 -9.02 9.61 23.86
N GLU A 152 -10.10 9.70 24.58
CA GLU A 152 -10.95 8.55 24.89
C GLU A 152 -11.92 8.27 23.74
N ARG A 153 -12.05 7.00 23.37
CA ARG A 153 -13.05 6.47 22.41
C ARG A 153 -13.85 5.36 23.07
N PRO A 154 -15.12 5.18 22.70
CA PRO A 154 -15.91 4.04 23.20
C PRO A 154 -15.22 2.72 22.83
N MET A 155 -15.02 1.83 23.83
CA MET A 155 -14.42 0.50 23.61
C MET A 155 -15.28 -0.36 22.68
N THR A 156 -16.59 -0.32 22.85
CA THR A 156 -17.54 -0.96 21.94
C THR A 156 -18.29 0.12 21.17
N ARG A 157 -18.07 0.15 19.85
CA ARG A 157 -18.64 1.19 18.98
C ARG A 157 -18.99 0.68 17.61
N PHE A 158 -19.88 1.38 16.96
CA PHE A 158 -20.11 1.33 15.52
C PHE A 158 -19.62 2.63 14.90
N SER A 159 -18.61 2.55 14.05
CA SER A 159 -18.02 3.71 13.39
C SER A 159 -18.48 3.78 11.94
N VAL A 160 -18.82 4.96 11.48
CA VAL A 160 -19.15 5.24 10.07
C VAL A 160 -18.16 6.27 9.55
N THR A 161 -17.40 5.91 8.54
CA THR A 161 -16.46 6.79 7.84
C THR A 161 -16.94 7.03 6.41
N VAL A 162 -17.04 8.29 6.00
CA VAL A 162 -17.49 8.69 4.66
C VAL A 162 -16.54 9.73 4.08
N GLY A 163 -16.11 9.52 2.84
CA GLY A 163 -15.29 10.51 2.14
C GLY A 163 -14.29 9.90 1.17
N ARG A 164 -13.16 10.58 1.02
CA ARG A 164 -12.00 10.13 0.23
C ARG A 164 -10.94 9.55 1.15
N PHE A 165 -10.50 8.33 0.86
CA PHE A 165 -9.50 7.58 1.63
C PHE A 165 -8.85 6.51 0.74
N SER A 166 -7.87 5.76 1.27
CA SER A 166 -7.46 4.47 0.71
C SER A 166 -8.21 3.35 1.43
N ASP A 167 -8.68 2.32 0.71
CA ASP A 167 -9.27 1.16 1.38
C ASP A 167 -8.29 0.51 2.36
N SER A 168 -6.99 0.56 2.05
CA SER A 168 -5.93 0.09 2.94
C SER A 168 -5.78 0.88 4.25
N ASP A 169 -6.40 2.05 4.38
CA ASP A 169 -6.44 2.77 5.67
C ASP A 169 -7.31 2.05 6.71
N PHE A 170 -8.15 1.11 6.29
CA PHE A 170 -9.12 0.42 7.15
C PHE A 170 -9.02 -1.10 7.09
N PHE A 171 -8.49 -1.65 6.00
CA PHE A 171 -8.44 -3.09 5.74
C PHE A 171 -6.99 -3.57 5.57
N ASP A 172 -6.74 -4.82 5.95
CA ASP A 172 -5.43 -5.49 5.87
C ASP A 172 -4.30 -4.73 6.62
N ASP A 173 -4.65 -4.09 7.72
CA ASP A 173 -3.72 -3.31 8.57
C ASP A 173 -2.78 -4.23 9.35
N ASN A 174 -1.64 -4.60 8.74
CA ASN A 174 -0.63 -5.49 9.31
C ASN A 174 0.47 -4.70 10.00
N SER A 175 0.74 -5.00 11.26
CA SER A 175 1.70 -4.26 12.10
C SER A 175 3.14 -4.24 11.57
N TYR A 176 3.55 -5.20 10.72
CA TYR A 176 4.94 -5.37 10.28
C TYR A 176 5.12 -5.19 8.78
N SER A 177 4.03 -5.11 8.00
CA SER A 177 4.07 -4.97 6.56
C SER A 177 2.81 -4.25 6.06
N HIS A 178 2.85 -2.93 5.99
CA HIS A 178 1.71 -2.09 5.62
C HIS A 178 2.14 -0.78 4.95
N ASP A 179 3.13 -0.07 5.51
CA ASP A 179 3.50 1.27 5.06
C ASP A 179 4.84 1.27 4.30
N PRO A 180 4.88 1.54 2.99
CA PRO A 180 6.11 1.60 2.20
C PRO A 180 7.02 2.78 2.55
N ARG A 181 6.57 3.74 3.36
CA ARG A 181 7.38 4.87 3.85
C ARG A 181 8.30 4.48 4.98
N THR A 182 7.93 3.46 5.75
CA THR A 182 8.65 3.06 6.96
C THR A 182 9.01 1.58 7.01
N GLN A 183 8.28 0.72 6.30
CA GLN A 183 8.43 -0.74 6.28
C GLN A 183 8.92 -1.24 4.91
N PHE A 184 8.42 -2.41 4.43
CA PHE A 184 8.73 -2.97 3.11
C PHE A 184 8.25 -2.04 1.99
N MET A 185 9.03 -1.95 0.89
CA MET A 185 8.74 -1.02 -0.20
C MET A 185 7.94 -1.64 -1.33
N ALA A 186 8.07 -2.96 -1.57
CA ALA A 186 7.38 -3.62 -2.67
C ALA A 186 5.86 -3.62 -2.47
N TRP A 187 5.11 -3.37 -3.55
CA TRP A 187 3.64 -3.37 -3.51
C TRP A 187 3.08 -4.72 -3.04
N GLY A 188 3.67 -5.83 -3.51
CA GLY A 188 3.23 -7.18 -3.17
C GLY A 188 3.49 -7.56 -1.72
N LEU A 189 4.24 -6.75 -0.95
CA LEU A 189 4.48 -6.94 0.49
C LEU A 189 3.72 -5.94 1.35
N MET A 190 3.41 -4.73 0.87
CA MET A 190 2.77 -3.72 1.72
C MET A 190 1.31 -4.07 2.05
N TYR A 191 0.59 -4.73 1.14
CA TYR A 191 -0.77 -5.23 1.34
C TYR A 191 -0.90 -6.62 0.74
N ASN A 192 -2.06 -7.28 0.95
CA ASN A 192 -2.38 -8.53 0.27
C ASN A 192 -2.33 -8.33 -1.25
N GLY A 193 -1.30 -8.87 -1.92
CA GLY A 193 -1.09 -8.67 -3.35
C GLY A 193 -2.24 -9.16 -4.24
N ALA A 194 -3.07 -10.11 -3.77
CA ALA A 194 -4.23 -10.60 -4.52
C ALA A 194 -5.53 -9.82 -4.22
N TRP A 195 -5.47 -8.73 -3.46
CA TRP A 195 -6.60 -7.85 -3.18
C TRP A 195 -6.58 -6.65 -4.11
N ASP A 196 -7.37 -6.72 -5.17
CA ASP A 196 -7.56 -5.66 -6.14
C ASP A 196 -8.52 -4.59 -5.57
N TYR A 197 -8.05 -3.79 -4.62
CA TYR A 197 -8.87 -2.83 -3.91
C TYR A 197 -9.26 -1.61 -4.76
N PRO A 198 -10.48 -1.05 -4.59
CA PRO A 198 -10.95 0.10 -5.35
C PRO A 198 -10.07 1.32 -5.14
N ALA A 199 -9.39 1.77 -6.20
CA ALA A 199 -8.55 2.96 -6.11
C ALA A 199 -8.34 3.63 -7.47
N ASP A 200 -8.17 4.96 -7.46
CA ASP A 200 -7.58 5.66 -8.61
C ASP A 200 -6.08 5.35 -8.71
N THR A 201 -5.45 5.83 -9.78
CA THR A 201 -4.00 5.63 -10.04
C THR A 201 -3.07 6.09 -8.89
N ARG A 202 -3.59 6.75 -7.86
CA ARG A 202 -2.84 7.23 -6.69
C ARG A 202 -3.12 6.42 -5.42
N GLY A 203 -3.95 5.38 -5.50
CA GLY A 203 -4.29 4.52 -4.36
C GLY A 203 -5.45 5.01 -3.50
N TYR A 204 -6.21 6.03 -3.92
CA TYR A 204 -7.33 6.59 -3.15
C TYR A 204 -8.66 6.46 -3.88
N THR A 205 -9.74 6.38 -3.10
CA THR A 205 -11.10 6.25 -3.61
C THR A 205 -12.08 7.16 -2.86
N TRP A 206 -13.35 7.20 -3.29
CA TRP A 206 -14.47 7.79 -2.55
C TRP A 206 -15.40 6.67 -2.10
N GLY A 207 -15.72 6.63 -0.81
CA GLY A 207 -16.50 5.53 -0.30
C GLY A 207 -17.07 5.75 1.09
N ILE A 208 -17.59 4.65 1.63
CA ILE A 208 -18.08 4.53 3.00
C ILE A 208 -17.49 3.26 3.60
N VAL A 209 -17.00 3.36 4.83
CA VAL A 209 -16.58 2.23 5.66
C VAL A 209 -17.40 2.21 6.93
N ASN A 210 -17.93 1.05 7.27
CA ASN A 210 -18.65 0.78 8.50
C ASN A 210 -17.82 -0.21 9.32
N GLU A 211 -17.55 0.09 10.58
CA GLU A 211 -16.84 -0.79 11.49
C GLU A 211 -17.64 -1.02 12.76
N PHE A 212 -17.84 -2.27 13.13
CA PHE A 212 -18.24 -2.65 14.48
C PHE A 212 -17.02 -3.12 15.25
N HIS A 213 -16.60 -2.34 16.22
CA HIS A 213 -15.41 -2.57 17.04
C HIS A 213 -15.76 -3.00 18.46
N THR A 214 -15.01 -3.97 18.96
CA THR A 214 -15.02 -4.39 20.37
C THR A 214 -13.58 -4.60 20.83
N ARG A 215 -13.32 -4.83 22.10
CA ARG A 215 -11.97 -5.09 22.64
C ARG A 215 -11.17 -6.14 21.83
N ASN A 216 -11.80 -7.20 21.37
CA ASN A 216 -11.12 -8.34 20.76
C ASN A 216 -11.50 -8.58 19.29
N TRP A 217 -12.53 -7.93 18.78
CA TRP A 217 -13.06 -8.13 17.44
C TRP A 217 -13.34 -6.82 16.75
N SER A 218 -13.08 -6.79 15.45
CA SER A 218 -13.65 -5.78 14.56
C SER A 218 -14.27 -6.48 13.34
N LEU A 219 -15.43 -5.99 12.92
CA LEU A 219 -16.06 -6.36 11.66
C LEU A 219 -16.16 -5.10 10.81
N ARG A 220 -15.56 -5.10 9.63
CA ARG A 220 -15.53 -3.96 8.73
C ARG A 220 -16.25 -4.29 7.43
N PHE A 221 -16.96 -3.34 6.91
CA PHE A 221 -17.57 -3.39 5.58
C PHE A 221 -17.39 -2.05 4.87
N GLY A 222 -16.68 -2.08 3.74
CA GLY A 222 -16.44 -0.93 2.85
C GLY A 222 -17.23 -1.06 1.55
N SER A 223 -17.64 0.08 1.00
CA SER A 223 -18.12 0.21 -0.36
C SER A 223 -17.50 1.46 -0.98
N ALA A 224 -16.82 1.31 -2.10
CA ALA A 224 -15.99 2.35 -2.68
C ALA A 224 -16.11 2.42 -4.21
N ALA A 225 -15.85 3.62 -4.75
CA ALA A 225 -15.93 3.89 -6.18
C ALA A 225 -14.76 3.26 -6.94
N GLU A 226 -15.06 2.62 -8.05
CA GLU A 226 -14.05 2.06 -8.97
C GLU A 226 -13.62 3.07 -10.03
N PRO A 227 -12.36 3.03 -10.49
CA PRO A 227 -11.93 3.83 -11.62
C PRO A 227 -12.64 3.37 -12.91
N ARG A 228 -12.70 4.26 -13.88
CA ARG A 228 -13.37 4.01 -15.16
C ARG A 228 -12.61 3.04 -16.07
N VAL A 229 -11.31 2.97 -15.92
CA VAL A 229 -10.38 2.07 -16.63
C VAL A 229 -9.33 1.61 -15.62
N ALA A 230 -8.72 0.46 -15.88
CA ALA A 230 -7.67 -0.08 -15.01
C ALA A 230 -6.61 0.97 -14.68
N ASN A 231 -6.30 1.12 -13.39
CA ASN A 231 -5.37 2.10 -12.84
C ASN A 231 -5.62 3.55 -13.32
N GLY A 232 -6.89 3.90 -13.56
CA GLY A 232 -7.29 5.19 -14.11
C GLY A 232 -7.40 6.30 -13.05
N GLY A 233 -7.20 7.55 -13.46
CA GLY A 233 -7.31 8.72 -12.57
C GLY A 233 -8.74 9.28 -12.43
N ARG A 234 -9.75 8.64 -13.03
CA ARG A 234 -11.15 9.10 -13.00
C ARG A 234 -12.08 7.96 -12.62
N PHE A 235 -12.92 8.21 -11.63
CA PHE A 235 -13.94 7.25 -11.19
C PHE A 235 -15.10 7.10 -12.19
N ASP A 236 -15.67 5.91 -12.24
CA ASP A 236 -16.95 5.69 -12.91
C ASP A 236 -18.06 6.38 -12.12
N ARG A 237 -19.00 7.00 -12.83
CA ARG A 237 -20.12 7.72 -12.19
C ARG A 237 -21.30 6.81 -11.85
N ARG A 238 -21.26 5.55 -12.26
CA ARG A 238 -22.30 4.56 -12.04
C ARG A 238 -22.03 3.77 -10.78
N LEU A 239 -22.00 4.45 -9.64
CA LEU A 239 -21.65 3.91 -8.32
C LEU A 239 -22.41 2.65 -7.89
N PHE A 240 -23.58 2.38 -8.48
CA PHE A 240 -24.34 1.15 -8.22
C PHE A 240 -24.09 0.03 -9.24
N VAL A 241 -23.25 0.27 -10.24
CA VAL A 241 -22.89 -0.71 -11.28
C VAL A 241 -21.42 -1.06 -11.19
N ASP A 242 -20.56 -0.05 -11.06
CA ASP A 242 -19.11 -0.19 -10.97
C ASP A 242 -18.68 0.32 -9.59
N GLN A 243 -18.48 -0.60 -8.66
CA GLN A 243 -18.06 -0.35 -7.27
C GLN A 243 -17.33 -1.56 -6.71
N GLY A 244 -16.41 -1.33 -5.77
CA GLY A 244 -15.83 -2.36 -4.95
C GLY A 244 -16.48 -2.45 -3.59
N SER A 245 -16.56 -3.66 -3.06
CA SER A 245 -17.03 -3.95 -1.71
C SER A 245 -16.01 -4.83 -1.01
N THR A 246 -15.58 -4.42 0.17
CA THR A 246 -14.62 -5.15 1.00
C THR A 246 -15.24 -5.47 2.34
N PHE A 247 -15.09 -6.69 2.80
CA PHE A 247 -15.46 -7.15 4.14
C PHE A 247 -14.22 -7.70 4.84
N GLU A 248 -14.03 -7.37 6.12
CA GLU A 248 -12.97 -7.91 6.94
C GLU A 248 -13.46 -8.26 8.34
N GLU A 249 -13.11 -9.46 8.80
CA GLU A 249 -13.18 -9.86 10.18
C GLU A 249 -11.78 -9.85 10.79
N GLU A 250 -11.61 -9.10 11.88
CA GLU A 250 -10.36 -9.01 12.63
C GLU A 250 -10.52 -9.58 14.03
N ARG A 251 -9.59 -10.42 14.43
CA ARG A 251 -9.47 -10.96 15.79
C ARG A 251 -8.15 -10.57 16.40
N ARG A 252 -8.21 -9.81 17.49
CA ARG A 252 -7.06 -9.49 18.35
C ARG A 252 -6.94 -10.52 19.46
N TYR A 253 -5.72 -10.98 19.71
CA TYR A 253 -5.40 -11.97 20.76
C TYR A 253 -4.03 -11.69 21.37
N SER A 254 -3.66 -12.48 22.39
CA SER A 254 -2.33 -12.38 23.01
C SER A 254 -1.79 -13.78 23.31
N ILE A 255 -0.52 -14.01 22.95
CA ILE A 255 0.21 -15.24 23.27
C ILE A 255 1.38 -14.88 24.18
N GLY A 256 1.37 -15.42 25.40
CA GLY A 256 2.44 -15.13 26.37
C GLY A 256 2.55 -13.66 26.78
N GLY A 257 1.47 -12.88 26.68
CA GLY A 257 1.46 -11.44 26.95
C GLY A 257 1.87 -10.57 25.78
N HIS A 258 2.14 -11.17 24.60
CA HIS A 258 2.50 -10.48 23.36
C HIS A 258 1.29 -10.40 22.42
N PRO A 259 0.94 -9.21 21.90
CA PRO A 259 -0.23 -9.03 21.04
C PRO A 259 -0.04 -9.70 19.68
N GLY A 260 -1.13 -10.14 19.11
CA GLY A 260 -1.22 -10.65 17.76
C GLY A 260 -2.60 -10.41 17.17
N THR A 261 -2.67 -10.38 15.86
CA THR A 261 -3.90 -10.15 15.11
C THR A 261 -4.00 -11.13 13.95
N ILE A 262 -5.20 -11.63 13.72
CA ILE A 262 -5.56 -12.37 12.50
C ILE A 262 -6.72 -11.68 11.84
N ARG A 263 -6.65 -11.52 10.50
CA ARG A 263 -7.68 -10.88 9.67
C ARG A 263 -8.09 -11.79 8.55
N TRP A 264 -9.37 -11.81 8.28
CA TRP A 264 -9.95 -12.50 7.12
C TRP A 264 -10.68 -11.49 6.26
N LEU A 265 -10.10 -11.20 5.10
CA LEU A 265 -10.60 -10.24 4.13
C LEU A 265 -11.31 -10.96 2.99
N GLN A 266 -12.42 -10.40 2.52
CA GLN A 266 -13.13 -10.80 1.31
C GLN A 266 -13.47 -9.55 0.50
N TYR A 267 -13.45 -9.65 -0.83
CA TYR A 267 -13.86 -8.55 -1.66
C TYR A 267 -14.65 -8.99 -2.88
N LEU A 268 -15.46 -8.09 -3.38
CA LEU A 268 -16.22 -8.23 -4.62
C LEU A 268 -16.21 -6.88 -5.33
N ASN A 269 -15.57 -6.84 -6.49
CA ASN A 269 -15.52 -5.67 -7.35
C ASN A 269 -16.43 -5.86 -8.56
N HIS A 270 -17.11 -4.81 -8.94
CA HIS A 270 -17.79 -4.66 -10.21
C HIS A 270 -17.13 -3.52 -10.96
N THR A 271 -16.51 -3.81 -12.09
CA THR A 271 -15.70 -2.87 -12.87
C THR A 271 -16.03 -2.95 -14.36
N ARG A 272 -15.35 -2.15 -15.17
CA ARG A 272 -15.39 -2.26 -16.63
C ARG A 272 -14.33 -3.20 -17.19
N SER A 273 -13.90 -4.17 -16.44
CA SER A 273 -12.85 -5.09 -16.83
C SER A 273 -13.28 -6.04 -17.97
N GLY A 274 -12.30 -6.49 -18.75
CA GLY A 274 -12.46 -7.52 -19.74
C GLY A 274 -12.14 -8.91 -19.20
N SER A 275 -12.78 -9.96 -19.75
CA SER A 275 -12.47 -11.35 -19.42
C SER A 275 -11.28 -11.84 -20.24
N TYR A 276 -10.25 -12.36 -19.60
CA TYR A 276 -9.09 -12.97 -20.26
C TYR A 276 -9.49 -14.05 -21.26
N ALA A 277 -10.39 -14.97 -20.85
CA ALA A 277 -10.84 -16.06 -21.73
C ALA A 277 -11.58 -15.52 -22.96
N GLN A 278 -12.44 -14.51 -22.82
CA GLN A 278 -13.17 -13.91 -23.95
C GLN A 278 -12.21 -13.15 -24.90
N ALA A 279 -11.20 -12.45 -24.36
CA ALA A 279 -10.19 -11.77 -25.16
C ALA A 279 -9.39 -12.78 -26.00
N VAL A 280 -8.96 -13.90 -25.42
CA VAL A 280 -8.25 -14.97 -26.13
C VAL A 280 -9.15 -15.59 -27.21
N GLN A 281 -10.40 -15.88 -26.90
CA GLN A 281 -11.34 -16.43 -27.88
C GLN A 281 -11.57 -15.49 -29.07
N LEU A 282 -11.75 -14.21 -28.81
CA LEU A 282 -11.93 -13.20 -29.86
C LEU A 282 -10.67 -13.09 -30.74
N ALA A 283 -9.49 -13.06 -30.12
CA ALA A 283 -8.21 -12.99 -30.80
C ALA A 283 -8.01 -14.20 -31.76
N GLN A 284 -8.35 -15.42 -31.32
CA GLN A 284 -8.30 -16.61 -32.15
C GLN A 284 -9.25 -16.54 -33.35
N GLN A 285 -10.43 -15.95 -33.20
CA GLN A 285 -11.42 -15.79 -34.29
C GLN A 285 -11.01 -14.73 -35.32
N THR A 286 -10.32 -13.67 -34.86
CA THR A 286 -9.97 -12.52 -35.68
C THR A 286 -8.53 -12.53 -36.20
N GLY A 287 -7.68 -13.44 -35.70
CA GLY A 287 -6.26 -13.49 -36.02
C GLY A 287 -5.45 -12.32 -35.44
N THR A 288 -5.95 -11.70 -34.35
CA THR A 288 -5.30 -10.57 -33.67
C THR A 288 -4.67 -11.01 -32.35
N LYS A 289 -3.95 -10.11 -31.66
CA LYS A 289 -3.55 -10.34 -30.25
C LYS A 289 -4.73 -10.12 -29.32
N PRO A 290 -4.83 -10.85 -28.19
CA PRO A 290 -5.91 -10.66 -27.24
C PRO A 290 -5.77 -9.30 -26.52
N SER A 291 -6.92 -8.62 -26.32
CA SER A 291 -7.01 -7.33 -25.63
C SER A 291 -8.22 -7.32 -24.70
N VAL A 292 -8.00 -7.20 -23.41
CA VAL A 292 -9.08 -7.08 -22.40
C VAL A 292 -9.76 -5.72 -22.48
N GLN A 293 -9.03 -4.67 -22.88
CA GLN A 293 -9.57 -3.31 -23.03
C GLN A 293 -10.65 -3.23 -24.12
N ASP A 294 -10.53 -4.02 -25.17
CA ASP A 294 -11.48 -4.00 -26.31
C ASP A 294 -12.82 -4.65 -25.98
N ILE A 295 -12.87 -5.47 -24.94
CA ILE A 295 -14.05 -6.24 -24.54
C ILE A 295 -14.59 -5.88 -23.15
N GLY A 296 -13.98 -4.90 -22.49
CA GLY A 296 -14.36 -4.45 -21.17
C GLY A 296 -15.82 -4.06 -21.05
N LYS A 297 -16.55 -4.65 -20.11
CA LYS A 297 -17.98 -4.46 -19.91
C LYS A 297 -18.26 -4.03 -18.47
N ALA A 298 -19.04 -2.98 -18.30
CA ALA A 298 -19.50 -2.51 -17.00
C ALA A 298 -20.21 -3.59 -16.18
N GLY A 299 -19.93 -3.61 -14.87
CA GLY A 299 -20.49 -4.60 -13.96
C GLY A 299 -19.86 -5.98 -14.08
N THR A 300 -18.71 -6.11 -14.74
CA THR A 300 -17.92 -7.35 -14.71
C THR A 300 -17.40 -7.57 -13.29
N SER A 301 -17.62 -8.78 -12.77
CA SER A 301 -17.29 -9.09 -11.38
C SER A 301 -15.93 -9.76 -11.26
N LYS A 302 -15.16 -9.33 -10.24
CA LYS A 302 -13.95 -9.98 -9.73
C LYS A 302 -14.10 -10.15 -8.23
N TYR A 303 -13.73 -11.28 -7.68
CA TYR A 303 -13.81 -11.53 -6.24
C TYR A 303 -12.58 -12.28 -5.74
N GLY A 304 -12.30 -12.06 -4.46
CA GLY A 304 -11.17 -12.71 -3.83
C GLY A 304 -11.27 -12.74 -2.31
N THR A 305 -10.26 -13.35 -1.69
CA THR A 305 -10.17 -13.49 -0.25
C THR A 305 -8.71 -13.50 0.18
N GLY A 306 -8.45 -13.08 1.41
CA GLY A 306 -7.13 -13.12 2.00
C GLY A 306 -7.18 -13.38 3.50
N ILE A 307 -6.10 -13.94 4.02
CA ILE A 307 -5.86 -14.07 5.45
C ILE A 307 -4.54 -13.38 5.74
N SER A 308 -4.57 -12.46 6.70
CA SER A 308 -3.40 -11.76 7.23
C SER A 308 -3.21 -12.11 8.69
N PHE A 309 -1.96 -12.28 9.08
CA PHE A 309 -1.55 -12.62 10.43
C PHE A 309 -0.35 -11.78 10.81
N ASP A 310 -0.38 -11.21 12.02
CA ASP A 310 0.77 -10.60 12.66
C ASP A 310 0.87 -11.01 14.14
N GLN A 311 2.11 -11.14 14.65
CA GLN A 311 2.38 -11.54 16.01
C GLN A 311 3.65 -10.90 16.53
N GLU A 312 3.56 -10.21 17.65
CA GLU A 312 4.72 -9.86 18.45
C GLU A 312 5.25 -11.13 19.14
N ILE A 313 6.46 -11.54 18.83
CA ILE A 313 7.16 -12.67 19.47
C ILE A 313 7.85 -12.23 20.77
N SER A 314 8.29 -10.99 20.80
CA SER A 314 8.85 -10.28 21.94
C SER A 314 8.78 -8.79 21.67
N ARG A 315 9.01 -7.93 22.66
CA ARG A 315 9.02 -6.46 22.48
C ARG A 315 9.86 -5.93 21.32
N ASP A 316 10.86 -6.72 20.89
CA ASP A 316 11.78 -6.34 19.82
C ASP A 316 11.60 -7.16 18.54
N ARG A 317 10.70 -8.15 18.51
CA ARG A 317 10.55 -9.09 17.38
C ARG A 317 9.12 -9.27 17.01
N GLY A 318 8.84 -9.12 15.73
CA GLY A 318 7.55 -9.41 15.16
C GLY A 318 7.67 -10.29 13.93
N VAL A 319 6.60 -11.00 13.63
CA VAL A 319 6.45 -11.80 12.42
C VAL A 319 5.10 -11.54 11.80
N PHE A 320 5.02 -11.72 10.50
CA PHE A 320 3.75 -11.64 9.77
C PHE A 320 3.68 -12.68 8.67
N SER A 321 2.47 -12.95 8.20
CA SER A 321 2.22 -13.69 6.96
C SER A 321 0.89 -13.29 6.35
N ARG A 322 0.78 -13.41 5.01
CA ARG A 322 -0.47 -13.26 4.25
C ARG A 322 -0.61 -14.39 3.25
N LEU A 323 -1.85 -14.79 3.04
CA LEU A 323 -2.27 -15.65 1.94
C LEU A 323 -3.40 -14.94 1.21
N GLY A 324 -3.29 -14.79 -0.10
CA GLY A 324 -4.27 -14.12 -0.93
C GLY A 324 -4.63 -14.93 -2.17
N TRP A 325 -5.88 -14.80 -2.57
CA TRP A 325 -6.41 -15.43 -3.77
C TRP A 325 -7.54 -14.59 -4.35
N ASN A 326 -7.58 -14.49 -5.68
CA ASN A 326 -8.74 -14.03 -6.44
C ASN A 326 -9.06 -14.98 -7.59
N ASP A 327 -10.19 -14.77 -8.25
CA ASP A 327 -10.67 -15.67 -9.29
C ASP A 327 -9.85 -15.63 -10.60
N GLY A 328 -9.03 -14.57 -10.80
CA GLY A 328 -8.08 -14.42 -11.91
C GLY A 328 -8.69 -14.54 -13.30
N LYS A 329 -9.98 -14.17 -13.47
CA LYS A 329 -10.71 -14.34 -14.73
C LYS A 329 -10.78 -13.08 -15.57
N THR A 330 -10.59 -11.94 -14.91
CA THR A 330 -10.75 -10.62 -15.51
C THR A 330 -9.54 -9.75 -15.21
N GLU A 331 -9.35 -8.72 -16.02
CA GLU A 331 -8.31 -7.70 -15.85
C GLU A 331 -8.21 -7.22 -14.40
N ASP A 332 -6.99 -7.10 -13.88
CA ASP A 332 -6.69 -6.44 -12.63
C ASP A 332 -6.90 -4.92 -12.79
N PHE A 333 -7.47 -4.25 -11.77
CA PHE A 333 -8.04 -2.95 -12.04
C PHE A 333 -7.34 -1.80 -11.31
N ALA A 334 -6.79 -2.06 -10.13
CA ALA A 334 -6.25 -0.97 -9.33
C ALA A 334 -4.84 -1.21 -8.77
N PHE A 335 -4.52 -2.40 -8.26
CA PHE A 335 -3.35 -2.56 -7.40
C PHE A 335 -2.19 -3.33 -8.04
N THR A 336 -2.23 -4.64 -8.11
CA THR A 336 -1.16 -5.51 -8.62
C THR A 336 -1.68 -6.45 -9.70
N ALA A 337 -0.79 -7.05 -10.48
CA ALA A 337 -1.13 -8.13 -11.41
C ALA A 337 -0.92 -9.51 -10.75
N ILE A 338 -1.55 -9.74 -9.60
CA ILE A 338 -1.39 -10.95 -8.78
C ILE A 338 -2.74 -11.60 -8.50
N ASP A 339 -2.94 -12.85 -8.95
CA ASP A 339 -4.15 -13.62 -8.63
C ASP A 339 -4.01 -14.45 -7.37
N ARG A 340 -2.77 -14.80 -6.98
CA ARG A 340 -2.45 -15.63 -5.80
C ARG A 340 -1.16 -15.18 -5.18
N VAL A 341 -1.14 -15.07 -3.86
CA VAL A 341 0.06 -14.72 -3.12
C VAL A 341 0.18 -15.52 -1.83
N ALA A 342 1.41 -15.88 -1.50
CA ALA A 342 1.80 -16.34 -0.18
C ALA A 342 3.04 -15.54 0.23
N GLU A 343 2.96 -14.83 1.34
CA GLU A 343 4.04 -13.99 1.82
C GLU A 343 4.21 -14.07 3.33
N GLY A 344 5.39 -13.72 3.80
CA GLY A 344 5.68 -13.64 5.22
C GLY A 344 7.07 -13.11 5.50
N GLY A 345 7.22 -12.58 6.70
CA GLY A 345 8.46 -11.95 7.09
C GLY A 345 8.60 -11.77 8.59
N ALA A 346 9.73 -11.19 8.96
CA ALA A 346 10.09 -10.90 10.33
C ALA A 346 10.73 -9.52 10.46
N SER A 347 10.50 -8.87 11.58
CA SER A 347 11.05 -7.57 11.96
C SER A 347 11.78 -7.68 13.30
N LEU A 348 12.90 -6.97 13.44
CA LEU A 348 13.71 -6.92 14.65
C LEU A 348 14.14 -5.48 14.94
N LYS A 349 13.80 -4.98 16.14
CA LYS A 349 14.26 -3.68 16.65
C LYS A 349 15.72 -3.73 17.09
N GLY A 350 16.41 -2.62 16.96
CA GLY A 350 17.86 -2.48 17.21
C GLY A 350 18.30 -2.44 18.67
N THR A 351 17.45 -2.80 19.62
CA THR A 351 17.75 -2.80 21.08
C THR A 351 19.02 -3.59 21.39
N ARG A 352 19.26 -4.71 20.69
CA ARG A 352 20.42 -5.57 20.89
C ARG A 352 21.75 -4.93 20.52
N TRP A 353 21.74 -3.95 19.60
CA TRP A 353 22.94 -3.19 19.21
C TRP A 353 22.86 -1.73 19.63
N HIS A 354 22.08 -1.44 20.71
CA HIS A 354 21.95 -0.14 21.37
C HIS A 354 21.37 0.97 20.48
N ARG A 355 20.54 0.60 19.49
CA ARG A 355 19.83 1.50 18.59
C ARG A 355 18.34 1.12 18.54
N LYS A 356 17.66 1.34 19.67
CA LYS A 356 16.28 0.87 19.92
C LYS A 356 15.24 1.32 18.89
N ASP A 357 15.51 2.42 18.18
CA ASP A 357 14.64 3.02 17.19
C ASP A 357 14.98 2.58 15.74
N ASP A 358 16.04 1.80 15.57
CA ASP A 358 16.37 1.18 14.29
C ASP A 358 15.58 -0.13 14.11
N VAL A 359 15.33 -0.48 12.87
CA VAL A 359 14.64 -1.72 12.50
C VAL A 359 15.37 -2.42 11.37
N VAL A 360 15.56 -3.73 11.51
CA VAL A 360 15.91 -4.62 10.40
C VAL A 360 14.74 -5.56 10.14
N ALA A 361 14.37 -5.75 8.89
CA ALA A 361 13.32 -6.68 8.53
C ALA A 361 13.66 -7.45 7.24
N THR A 362 13.06 -8.61 7.09
CA THR A 362 13.17 -9.44 5.89
C THR A 362 11.84 -10.12 5.60
N ALA A 363 11.48 -10.22 4.34
CA ALA A 363 10.26 -10.88 3.89
C ALA A 363 10.49 -11.63 2.58
N PHE A 364 9.59 -12.57 2.32
CA PHE A 364 9.53 -13.34 1.10
C PHE A 364 8.08 -13.39 0.61
N ALA A 365 7.89 -13.23 -0.71
CA ALA A 365 6.61 -13.41 -1.37
C ALA A 365 6.73 -14.36 -2.57
N ALA A 366 5.69 -15.18 -2.77
CA ALA A 366 5.50 -16.00 -3.95
C ALA A 366 4.17 -15.62 -4.59
N ALA A 367 4.24 -14.98 -5.75
CA ALA A 367 3.09 -14.52 -6.52
C ALA A 367 2.81 -15.43 -7.71
N GLY A 368 1.55 -15.55 -8.09
CA GLY A 368 1.11 -16.35 -9.22
C GLY A 368 -0.17 -15.84 -9.84
N ILE A 369 -0.42 -16.25 -11.08
CA ILE A 369 -1.64 -15.93 -11.83
C ILE A 369 -2.48 -17.16 -12.13
N SER A 370 -3.72 -16.95 -12.53
CA SER A 370 -4.62 -18.00 -12.95
C SER A 370 -4.21 -18.61 -14.28
N GLY A 371 -4.69 -19.83 -14.59
CA GLY A 371 -4.39 -20.47 -15.87
C GLY A 371 -4.91 -19.68 -17.08
N VAL A 372 -6.08 -19.01 -16.95
CA VAL A 372 -6.62 -18.20 -18.06
C VAL A 372 -5.86 -16.88 -18.24
N HIS A 373 -5.38 -16.29 -17.16
CA HIS A 373 -4.52 -15.12 -17.20
C HIS A 373 -3.16 -15.46 -17.85
N ALA A 374 -2.55 -16.61 -17.46
CA ALA A 374 -1.31 -17.07 -18.07
C ALA A 374 -1.44 -17.33 -19.59
N VAL A 375 -2.56 -17.92 -20.05
CA VAL A 375 -2.85 -18.11 -21.48
C VAL A 375 -2.99 -16.75 -22.17
N TYR A 376 -3.71 -15.80 -21.58
CA TYR A 376 -3.87 -14.45 -22.14
C TYR A 376 -2.51 -13.75 -22.38
N LEU A 377 -1.61 -13.80 -21.38
CA LEU A 377 -0.27 -13.22 -21.51
C LEU A 377 0.61 -13.99 -22.50
N SER A 378 0.51 -15.33 -22.53
CA SER A 378 1.29 -16.15 -23.47
C SER A 378 0.89 -15.92 -24.93
N ASP A 379 -0.37 -15.60 -25.21
CA ASP A 379 -0.88 -15.23 -26.53
C ASP A 379 -0.58 -13.76 -26.91
N GLY A 380 0.19 -13.07 -26.07
CA GLY A 380 0.65 -11.70 -26.31
C GLY A 380 -0.30 -10.61 -25.82
N GLY A 381 -1.21 -10.95 -24.90
CA GLY A 381 -2.05 -10.01 -24.17
C GLY A 381 -1.22 -9.09 -23.28
N LEU A 382 -1.77 -7.90 -23.01
CA LEU A 382 -1.17 -6.91 -22.12
C LEU A 382 -2.13 -6.64 -20.97
N ASP A 383 -1.63 -6.78 -19.75
CA ASP A 383 -2.30 -6.30 -18.55
C ASP A 383 -1.85 -4.86 -18.23
N PHE A 384 -2.30 -4.27 -17.13
CA PHE A 384 -1.93 -2.89 -16.83
C PHE A 384 -0.47 -2.72 -16.33
N LEU A 385 0.16 -3.76 -15.79
CA LEU A 385 1.57 -3.75 -15.33
C LEU A 385 2.49 -4.66 -16.15
N ILE A 386 1.97 -5.72 -16.73
CA ILE A 386 2.77 -6.79 -17.30
C ILE A 386 2.34 -7.17 -18.72
N GLY A 387 3.28 -7.66 -19.52
CA GLY A 387 3.02 -8.10 -20.89
C GLY A 387 4.30 -8.16 -21.71
N ASP A 388 5.00 -9.27 -21.64
CA ASP A 388 6.24 -9.52 -22.39
C ASP A 388 6.01 -9.86 -23.86
N GLY A 389 4.73 -9.99 -24.27
CA GLY A 389 4.36 -10.40 -25.62
C GLY A 389 4.38 -11.92 -25.83
N ARG A 390 4.94 -12.67 -24.91
CA ARG A 390 4.91 -14.13 -24.75
C ARG A 390 5.25 -14.48 -23.31
N LEU A 391 4.89 -15.67 -22.86
CA LEU A 391 5.10 -16.12 -21.50
C LEU A 391 5.56 -17.58 -21.45
N ASN A 392 6.67 -17.83 -20.74
CA ASN A 392 7.02 -19.14 -20.21
C ASN A 392 6.77 -19.09 -18.70
N TYR A 393 5.56 -19.49 -18.30
CA TYR A 393 5.04 -19.25 -16.95
C TYR A 393 5.87 -19.92 -15.86
N ALA A 394 6.25 -19.13 -14.86
CA ALA A 394 6.66 -19.56 -13.52
C ALA A 394 6.20 -18.52 -12.50
N PRO A 395 5.95 -18.90 -11.24
CA PRO A 395 5.65 -17.92 -10.19
C PRO A 395 6.76 -16.87 -10.09
N GLU A 396 6.38 -15.61 -9.85
CA GLU A 396 7.33 -14.56 -9.48
C GLU A 396 7.64 -14.69 -7.99
N TYR A 397 8.91 -14.66 -7.64
CA TYR A 397 9.38 -14.69 -6.26
C TYR A 397 10.07 -13.38 -5.93
N LEU A 398 9.70 -12.79 -4.82
CA LEU A 398 10.32 -11.63 -4.22
C LEU A 398 10.94 -12.00 -2.88
N TRP A 399 12.19 -11.58 -2.67
CA TRP A 399 12.80 -11.43 -1.36
C TRP A 399 13.15 -9.97 -1.16
N GLU A 400 12.76 -9.40 -0.02
CA GLU A 400 13.10 -8.03 0.37
C GLU A 400 13.68 -8.00 1.77
N SER A 401 14.71 -7.18 1.98
CA SER A 401 15.27 -6.90 3.29
C SER A 401 15.70 -5.46 3.41
N TYR A 402 15.40 -4.86 4.55
CA TYR A 402 15.80 -3.48 4.80
C TYR A 402 16.43 -3.29 6.18
N TYR A 403 17.24 -2.26 6.31
CA TYR A 403 17.72 -1.68 7.56
C TYR A 403 17.31 -0.21 7.59
N SER A 404 16.41 0.16 8.50
CA SER A 404 15.97 1.53 8.74
C SER A 404 16.68 2.06 9.98
N ALA A 405 17.50 3.08 9.80
CA ALA A 405 18.27 3.73 10.84
C ALA A 405 17.62 5.06 11.21
N ARG A 406 17.26 5.26 12.49
CA ARG A 406 16.94 6.58 13.00
C ARG A 406 18.20 7.41 13.15
N VAL A 407 18.37 8.41 12.27
CA VAL A 407 19.56 9.28 12.26
C VAL A 407 19.46 10.35 13.35
N PHE A 408 18.27 10.97 13.46
CA PHE A 408 17.87 11.86 14.56
C PHE A 408 16.34 11.84 14.69
N ARG A 409 15.81 12.56 15.69
CA ARG A 409 14.37 12.54 15.97
C ARG A 409 13.56 12.93 14.72
N GLY A 410 12.67 12.01 14.28
CA GLY A 410 11.81 12.21 13.11
C GLY A 410 12.52 12.14 11.76
N PHE A 411 13.79 11.69 11.70
CA PHE A 411 14.49 11.47 10.43
C PHE A 411 15.09 10.07 10.37
N TYR A 412 14.76 9.34 9.33
CA TYR A 412 15.19 7.97 9.08
C TYR A 412 15.88 7.84 7.73
N ALA A 413 16.92 7.02 7.70
CA ALA A 413 17.59 6.59 6.48
C ALA A 413 17.52 5.07 6.40
N THR A 414 16.99 4.56 5.31
CA THR A 414 16.82 3.13 5.09
C THR A 414 17.64 2.69 3.89
N PHE A 415 18.38 1.60 4.06
CA PHE A 415 18.91 0.82 2.95
C PHE A 415 18.02 -0.39 2.75
N ASP A 416 17.67 -0.68 1.51
CA ASP A 416 16.79 -1.78 1.13
C ASP A 416 17.36 -2.53 -0.07
N ALA A 417 17.16 -3.85 -0.08
CA ALA A 417 17.56 -4.73 -1.17
C ALA A 417 16.42 -5.71 -1.48
N GLN A 418 16.06 -5.78 -2.77
CA GLN A 418 15.05 -6.69 -3.28
C GLN A 418 15.66 -7.62 -4.32
N HIS A 419 15.22 -8.86 -4.34
CA HIS A 419 15.60 -9.84 -5.35
C HIS A 419 14.34 -10.45 -5.96
N TYR A 420 14.20 -10.28 -7.27
CA TYR A 420 13.10 -10.86 -8.04
C TYR A 420 13.58 -12.03 -8.88
N SER A 421 12.84 -13.14 -8.88
CA SER A 421 12.99 -14.25 -9.80
C SER A 421 11.75 -14.37 -10.67
N ASN A 422 11.92 -14.64 -11.95
CA ASN A 422 10.85 -14.76 -12.95
C ASN A 422 9.98 -13.49 -13.04
N PRO A 423 10.56 -12.30 -13.28
CA PRO A 423 9.81 -11.04 -13.35
C PRO A 423 8.65 -11.13 -14.35
N ALA A 424 7.48 -10.60 -13.97
CA ALA A 424 6.24 -10.72 -14.72
C ALA A 424 5.85 -12.19 -15.04
N TYR A 425 6.12 -13.11 -14.10
CA TYR A 425 5.86 -14.55 -14.23
C TYR A 425 6.64 -15.26 -15.36
N ASN A 426 7.70 -14.67 -15.86
CA ASN A 426 8.40 -15.18 -17.03
C ASN A 426 9.74 -15.85 -16.66
N HIS A 427 9.78 -17.18 -16.75
CA HIS A 427 10.98 -17.98 -16.45
C HIS A 427 12.17 -17.67 -17.35
N GLU A 428 11.95 -17.09 -18.52
CA GLU A 428 13.02 -16.75 -19.47
C GLU A 428 13.75 -15.45 -19.09
N ARG A 429 13.24 -14.69 -18.09
CA ARG A 429 13.76 -13.38 -17.70
C ARG A 429 14.20 -13.38 -16.23
N GLY A 430 15.21 -12.57 -15.91
CA GLY A 430 15.76 -12.48 -14.55
C GLY A 430 16.78 -13.58 -14.23
N PRO A 431 17.18 -13.78 -12.96
CA PRO A 431 16.77 -12.95 -11.82
C PRO A 431 17.40 -11.56 -11.84
N LEU A 432 16.86 -10.65 -11.03
CA LEU A 432 17.39 -9.29 -10.88
C LEU A 432 17.43 -8.84 -9.43
N TRP A 433 18.32 -7.87 -9.17
CA TRP A 433 18.43 -7.18 -7.90
C TRP A 433 18.02 -5.72 -8.04
N VAL A 434 17.28 -5.24 -7.03
CA VAL A 434 16.96 -3.82 -6.84
C VAL A 434 17.60 -3.37 -5.53
N GLU A 435 18.36 -2.30 -5.56
CA GLU A 435 18.93 -1.65 -4.39
C GLU A 435 18.24 -0.29 -4.20
N SER A 436 17.90 0.05 -2.96
CA SER A 436 17.17 1.27 -2.66
C SER A 436 17.75 2.01 -1.46
N VAL A 437 17.62 3.32 -1.51
CA VAL A 437 17.82 4.21 -0.35
C VAL A 437 16.57 5.03 -0.15
N ARG A 438 15.95 4.92 1.02
CA ARG A 438 14.82 5.74 1.44
C ARG A 438 15.24 6.74 2.50
N LEU A 439 14.93 8.00 2.29
CA LEU A 439 15.03 9.07 3.29
C LEU A 439 13.61 9.46 3.69
N HIS A 440 13.31 9.40 4.98
CA HIS A 440 12.00 9.66 5.52
C HIS A 440 12.08 10.66 6.68
N VAL A 441 11.18 11.62 6.66
CA VAL A 441 11.03 12.64 7.71
C VAL A 441 9.58 12.64 8.17
N GLU A 442 9.38 12.60 9.48
CA GLU A 442 8.08 12.69 10.13
C GLU A 442 8.12 13.58 11.37
N PHE A 443 7.11 14.37 11.59
CA PHE A 443 6.90 15.09 12.84
C PHE A 443 5.44 15.52 13.03
N GLY A 444 5.02 15.61 14.30
CA GLY A 444 3.68 16.03 14.68
C GLY A 444 3.70 17.34 15.45
N LEU A 445 2.70 18.18 15.21
CA LEU A 445 2.33 19.34 16.00
C LEU A 445 1.01 19.05 16.71
N LYS A 446 1.00 19.23 18.02
CA LYS A 446 -0.17 19.05 18.89
C LYS A 446 -0.62 20.38 19.45
N PRO A 447 -1.89 20.55 19.87
CA PRO A 447 -2.35 21.77 20.53
C PRO A 447 -1.44 22.15 21.70
N TRP A 448 -1.10 23.44 21.81
CA TRP A 448 -0.39 23.93 22.98
C TRP A 448 -1.29 23.81 24.20
N GLN A 449 -0.86 23.03 25.18
CA GLN A 449 -1.57 22.92 26.45
C GLN A 449 -1.03 24.02 27.38
N ALA A 450 -1.90 24.94 27.77
CA ALA A 450 -1.62 25.81 28.91
C ALA A 450 -1.45 24.91 30.15
N LYS A 451 -0.25 24.94 30.75
CA LYS A 451 0.04 24.30 32.03
C LYS A 451 -0.71 24.99 33.13
#